data_2ba5b4120800b0d8cbfcba517fe076ff
#
_entry.id   2ba5b4120800b0d8cbfcba517fe076ff
#
_cell.length_a   1.000
_cell.length_b   1.000
_cell.length_c   1.000
_cell.angle_alpha   90.00
_cell.angle_beta   90.00
_cell.angle_gamma   90.00
#
_symmetry.space_group_name_H-M   'P 1'
#
loop_
_entity.id
_entity.type
_entity.pdbx_description
1 polymer ?
#
loop_
_entity_poly.entity_id
_entity_poly.type
_entity_poly.pdbx_seq_one_letter_code
_entity_poly.pdbx_strand_id
1 'polypeptide(L)'
;MLLLAFVVLSLAVLLGMLLAVLHVRPGGGRARARIGLLHGCVGAAGVALLLLALRGAVLGALAWDAVALLVAGLLGGATCYVLVRRGRPPDLLLVLHGELAFIGYVLLAGYVGTR
;
A
#
# COMPACT_ATOMS: atom_id res chain seq x y z
N MET A 1 -13.69 -10.29 -8.26
CA MET A 1 -13.42 -9.21 -7.29
C MET A 1 -12.05 -9.38 -6.61
N LEU A 2 -11.75 -10.52 -5.96
CA LEU A 2 -10.49 -10.72 -5.23
C LEU A 2 -9.25 -10.58 -6.14
N LEU A 3 -9.25 -11.23 -7.31
CA LEU A 3 -8.15 -11.09 -8.28
C LEU A 3 -7.97 -9.64 -8.75
N LEU A 4 -9.06 -8.91 -8.98
CA LEU A 4 -8.99 -7.48 -9.34
C LEU A 4 -8.36 -6.66 -8.22
N ALA A 5 -8.76 -6.87 -6.96
CA ALA A 5 -8.14 -6.22 -5.81
C ALA A 5 -6.64 -6.51 -5.74
N PHE A 6 -6.25 -7.77 -5.95
CA PHE A 6 -4.85 -8.19 -5.97
C PHE A 6 -4.06 -7.49 -7.09
N VAL A 7 -4.59 -7.42 -8.32
CA VAL A 7 -3.94 -6.73 -9.43
C VAL A 7 -3.76 -5.23 -9.14
N VAL A 8 -4.78 -4.57 -8.60
CA VAL A 8 -4.71 -3.15 -8.25
C VAL A 8 -3.69 -2.91 -7.13
N LEU A 9 -3.64 -3.77 -6.12
CA LEU A 9 -2.63 -3.70 -5.04
C LEU A 9 -1.22 -3.98 -5.57
N SER A 10 -1.05 -4.89 -6.54
CA SER A 10 0.24 -5.12 -7.22
C SER A 10 0.73 -3.84 -7.91
N LEU A 11 -0.16 -3.12 -8.58
CA LEU A 11 0.17 -1.83 -9.19
C LEU A 11 0.58 -0.79 -8.12
N ALA A 12 -0.12 -0.77 -6.98
CA ALA A 12 0.26 0.11 -5.87
C ALA A 12 1.66 -0.22 -5.34
N VAL A 13 1.99 -1.51 -5.16
CA VAL A 13 3.34 -1.96 -4.73
C VAL A 13 4.40 -1.49 -5.73
N LEU A 14 4.19 -1.67 -7.03
CA LEU A 14 5.13 -1.22 -8.06
C LEU A 14 5.35 0.30 -8.03
N LEU A 15 4.29 1.08 -7.87
CA LEU A 15 4.38 2.54 -7.71
C LEU A 15 5.11 2.92 -6.41
N GLY A 16 4.91 2.18 -5.32
CA GLY A 16 5.63 2.37 -4.06
C GLY A 16 7.13 2.09 -4.20
N MET A 17 7.50 1.02 -4.89
CA MET A 17 8.91 0.72 -5.21
C MET A 17 9.55 1.81 -6.07
N LEU A 18 8.84 2.31 -7.07
CA LEU A 18 9.29 3.45 -7.88
C LEU A 18 9.53 4.68 -7.00
N LEU A 19 8.60 4.98 -6.07
CA LEU A 19 8.74 6.08 -5.13
C LEU A 19 9.96 5.92 -4.22
N ALA A 20 10.23 4.71 -3.70
CA ALA A 20 11.40 4.43 -2.89
C ALA A 20 12.69 4.72 -3.67
N VAL A 21 12.78 4.30 -4.94
CA VAL A 21 13.92 4.61 -5.82
C VAL A 21 14.05 6.11 -6.04
N LEU A 22 12.94 6.82 -6.28
CA LEU A 22 12.96 8.27 -6.48
C LEU A 22 13.26 9.06 -5.20
N HIS A 23 13.01 8.45 -4.02
CA HIS A 23 13.30 9.09 -2.74
C HIS A 23 14.80 9.26 -2.50
N VAL A 24 15.60 8.28 -2.90
CA VAL A 24 17.08 8.33 -2.75
C VAL A 24 17.77 9.11 -3.86
N ARG A 25 17.08 9.52 -4.92
CA ARG A 25 17.65 10.31 -6.01
C ARG A 25 17.48 11.81 -5.76
N PRO A 26 18.51 12.65 -6.00
CA PRO A 26 18.40 14.10 -5.91
C PRO A 26 17.47 14.64 -7.01
N GLY A 27 16.63 15.61 -6.67
CA GLY A 27 15.72 16.26 -7.62
C GLY A 27 14.33 15.58 -7.72
N GLY A 28 13.48 16.09 -8.59
CA GLY A 28 12.19 15.43 -8.93
C GLY A 28 11.01 15.69 -7.97
N GLY A 29 11.04 16.75 -7.15
CA GLY A 29 10.01 17.01 -6.13
C GLY A 29 8.56 16.98 -6.63
N ARG A 30 8.26 17.61 -7.78
CA ARG A 30 6.89 17.62 -8.35
C ARG A 30 6.47 16.25 -8.89
N ALA A 31 7.37 15.55 -9.59
CA ALA A 31 7.11 14.21 -10.11
C ALA A 31 6.88 13.23 -8.95
N ARG A 32 7.70 13.29 -7.92
CA ARG A 32 7.59 12.49 -6.71
C ARG A 32 6.24 12.70 -6.01
N ALA A 33 5.79 13.96 -5.86
CA ALA A 33 4.50 14.26 -5.25
C ALA A 33 3.32 13.71 -6.06
N ARG A 34 3.36 13.78 -7.40
CA ARG A 34 2.31 13.22 -8.28
C ARG A 34 2.26 11.70 -8.22
N ILE A 35 3.42 11.04 -8.28
CA ILE A 35 3.51 9.59 -8.17
C ILE A 35 3.07 9.14 -6.77
N GLY A 36 3.41 9.89 -5.71
CA GLY A 36 2.96 9.61 -4.35
C GLY A 36 1.44 9.68 -4.21
N LEU A 37 0.81 10.69 -4.79
CA LEU A 37 -0.65 10.78 -4.80
C LEU A 37 -1.28 9.63 -5.58
N LEU A 38 -0.75 9.30 -6.76
CA LEU A 38 -1.23 8.19 -7.58
C LEU A 38 -1.10 6.86 -6.84
N HIS A 39 0.07 6.59 -6.23
CA HIS A 39 0.31 5.42 -5.40
C HIS A 39 -0.72 5.32 -4.26
N GLY A 40 -0.96 6.41 -3.54
CA GLY A 40 -1.93 6.45 -2.45
C GLY A 40 -3.37 6.19 -2.92
N CYS A 41 -3.80 6.79 -4.04
CA CYS A 41 -5.14 6.58 -4.62
C CYS A 41 -5.31 5.12 -5.10
N VAL A 42 -4.32 4.55 -5.79
CA VAL A 42 -4.36 3.16 -6.27
C VAL A 42 -4.35 2.20 -5.08
N GLY A 43 -3.54 2.46 -4.05
CA GLY A 43 -3.52 1.68 -2.81
C GLY A 43 -4.87 1.70 -2.08
N ALA A 44 -5.48 2.88 -1.93
CA ALA A 44 -6.79 3.02 -1.31
C ALA A 44 -7.88 2.28 -2.09
N ALA A 45 -7.88 2.41 -3.43
CA ALA A 45 -8.81 1.67 -4.29
C ALA A 45 -8.62 0.15 -4.17
N GLY A 46 -7.36 -0.33 -4.13
CA GLY A 46 -7.05 -1.74 -3.96
C GLY A 46 -7.54 -2.30 -2.61
N VAL A 47 -7.32 -1.57 -1.52
CA VAL A 47 -7.83 -1.96 -0.19
C VAL A 47 -9.35 -1.95 -0.15
N ALA A 48 -10.01 -0.95 -0.73
CA ALA A 48 -11.47 -0.90 -0.82
C ALA A 48 -12.04 -2.08 -1.60
N LEU A 49 -11.46 -2.41 -2.76
CA LEU A 49 -11.84 -3.58 -3.56
C LEU A 49 -11.63 -4.88 -2.79
N LEU A 50 -10.55 -4.99 -2.01
CA LEU A 50 -10.26 -6.15 -1.17
C LEU A 50 -11.34 -6.32 -0.09
N LEU A 51 -11.66 -5.26 0.64
CA LEU A 51 -12.70 -5.28 1.67
C LEU A 51 -14.07 -5.67 1.09
N LEU A 52 -14.41 -5.13 -0.11
CA LEU A 52 -15.63 -5.51 -0.82
C LEU A 52 -15.62 -6.97 -1.27
N ALA A 53 -14.46 -7.47 -1.74
CA ALA A 53 -14.31 -8.85 -2.18
C ALA A 53 -14.43 -9.87 -1.03
N LEU A 54 -14.03 -9.48 0.17
CA LEU A 54 -14.06 -10.31 1.37
C LEU A 54 -15.34 -10.14 2.19
N ARG A 55 -16.22 -9.21 1.80
CA ARG A 55 -17.47 -8.95 2.51
C ARG A 55 -18.34 -10.21 2.56
N GLY A 56 -18.69 -10.62 3.78
CA GLY A 56 -19.54 -11.80 4.01
C GLY A 56 -18.81 -13.14 3.91
N ALA A 57 -17.51 -13.16 3.63
CA ALA A 57 -16.71 -14.38 3.65
C ALA A 57 -16.27 -14.73 5.09
N VAL A 58 -16.23 -16.03 5.38
CA VAL A 58 -15.56 -16.52 6.59
C VAL A 58 -14.05 -16.50 6.32
N LEU A 59 -13.35 -15.56 6.95
CA LEU A 59 -11.93 -15.35 6.75
C LEU A 59 -11.11 -16.14 7.76
N GLY A 60 -10.09 -16.87 7.28
CA GLY A 60 -9.04 -17.40 8.14
C GLY A 60 -8.05 -16.32 8.59
N ALA A 61 -7.18 -16.67 9.55
CA ALA A 61 -6.18 -15.75 10.13
C ALA A 61 -5.35 -15.06 9.05
N LEU A 62 -4.86 -15.79 8.05
CA LEU A 62 -4.04 -15.25 6.96
C LEU A 62 -4.69 -14.08 6.23
N ALA A 63 -6.00 -14.17 5.95
CA ALA A 63 -6.73 -13.11 5.26
C ALA A 63 -6.93 -11.88 6.18
N TRP A 64 -7.21 -12.11 7.46
CA TRP A 64 -7.33 -11.03 8.44
C TRP A 64 -6.02 -10.31 8.67
N ASP A 65 -4.91 -11.03 8.79
CA ASP A 65 -3.57 -10.45 8.96
C ASP A 65 -3.18 -9.62 7.72
N ALA A 66 -3.44 -10.16 6.52
CA ALA A 66 -3.21 -9.42 5.28
C ALA A 66 -4.00 -8.10 5.24
N VAL A 67 -5.29 -8.14 5.55
CA VAL A 67 -6.16 -6.95 5.59
C VAL A 67 -5.67 -5.95 6.62
N ALA A 68 -5.39 -6.39 7.85
CA ALA A 68 -4.94 -5.52 8.93
C ALA A 68 -3.64 -4.79 8.58
N LEU A 69 -2.66 -5.52 8.01
CA LEU A 69 -1.38 -4.93 7.60
C LEU A 69 -1.52 -3.97 6.41
N LEU A 70 -2.37 -4.30 5.43
CA LEU A 70 -2.62 -3.41 4.29
C LEU A 70 -3.34 -2.13 4.71
N VAL A 71 -4.30 -2.21 5.64
CA VAL A 71 -4.98 -1.04 6.21
C VAL A 71 -4.01 -0.20 7.03
N ALA A 72 -3.19 -0.82 7.88
CA ALA A 72 -2.16 -0.12 8.65
C ALA A 72 -1.13 0.55 7.73
N GLY A 73 -0.71 -0.14 6.66
CA GLY A 73 0.12 0.43 5.60
C GLY A 73 -0.53 1.64 4.94
N LEU A 74 -1.80 1.55 4.56
CA LEU A 74 -2.53 2.66 3.94
C LEU A 74 -2.58 3.90 4.85
N LEU A 75 -2.89 3.73 6.13
CA LEU A 75 -2.92 4.81 7.13
C LEU A 75 -1.52 5.41 7.33
N GLY A 76 -0.50 4.57 7.42
CA GLY A 76 0.91 5.00 7.50
C GLY A 76 1.32 5.82 6.28
N GLY A 77 0.96 5.37 5.07
CA GLY A 77 1.23 6.10 3.82
C GLY A 77 0.52 7.45 3.73
N ALA A 78 -0.75 7.51 4.15
CA ALA A 78 -1.48 8.78 4.23
C ALA A 78 -0.82 9.76 5.21
N THR A 79 -0.36 9.28 6.36
CA THR A 79 0.37 10.07 7.35
C THR A 79 1.70 10.56 6.78
N CYS A 80 2.47 9.69 6.10
CA CYS A 80 3.71 10.06 5.41
C CYS A 80 3.46 11.18 4.39
N TYR A 81 2.41 11.06 3.57
CA TYR A 81 2.06 12.08 2.59
C TYR A 81 1.82 13.44 3.23
N VAL A 82 1.02 13.49 4.31
CA VAL A 82 0.74 14.73 5.05
C VAL A 82 2.00 15.34 5.65
N LEU A 83 2.87 14.53 6.26
CA LEU A 83 4.11 14.99 6.89
C LEU A 83 5.09 15.54 5.85
N VAL A 84 5.24 14.85 4.72
CA VAL A 84 6.10 15.33 3.61
C VAL A 84 5.58 16.66 3.07
N ARG A 85 4.26 16.81 2.92
CA ARG A 85 3.65 18.08 2.50
C ARG A 85 3.88 19.23 3.49
N ARG A 86 4.09 18.91 4.78
CA ARG A 86 4.43 19.87 5.84
C ARG A 86 5.95 20.09 6.00
N GLY A 87 6.78 19.56 5.10
CA GLY A 87 8.23 19.69 5.15
C GLY A 87 8.91 18.90 6.27
N ARG A 88 8.23 17.88 6.80
CA ARG A 88 8.75 16.98 7.85
C ARG A 88 8.98 15.60 7.24
N PRO A 89 10.19 15.26 6.78
CA PRO A 89 10.46 13.94 6.22
C PRO A 89 10.33 12.86 7.31
N PRO A 90 9.40 11.91 7.17
CA PRO A 90 9.17 10.87 8.18
C PRO A 90 9.90 9.57 7.79
N ASP A 91 11.23 9.58 7.73
CA ASP A 91 12.01 8.46 7.20
C ASP A 91 11.68 7.12 7.86
N LEU A 92 11.61 7.08 9.20
CA LEU A 92 11.22 5.86 9.92
C LEU A 92 9.79 5.40 9.58
N LEU A 93 8.84 6.34 9.52
CA LEU A 93 7.45 6.02 9.21
C LEU A 93 7.31 5.55 7.75
N LEU A 94 8.14 6.08 6.84
CA LEU A 94 8.18 5.66 5.44
C LEU A 94 8.64 4.21 5.31
N VAL A 95 9.67 3.81 6.07
CA VAL A 95 10.14 2.42 6.13
C VAL A 95 9.06 1.51 6.71
N LEU A 96 8.48 1.88 7.86
CA LEU A 96 7.42 1.09 8.51
C LEU A 96 6.19 0.93 7.60
N HIS A 97 5.79 2.01 6.91
CA HIS A 97 4.71 1.95 5.92
C HIS A 97 5.02 0.94 4.80
N GLY A 98 6.22 1.00 4.24
CA GLY A 98 6.66 0.10 3.18
C GLY A 98 6.67 -1.36 3.63
N GLU A 99 7.21 -1.65 4.81
CA GLU A 99 7.27 -3.00 5.37
C GLU A 99 5.88 -3.57 5.66
N LEU A 100 5.01 -2.80 6.34
CA LEU A 100 3.65 -3.25 6.65
C LEU A 100 2.84 -3.54 5.38
N ALA A 101 2.91 -2.64 4.40
CA ALA A 101 2.22 -2.81 3.13
C ALA A 101 2.77 -4.02 2.34
N PHE A 102 4.08 -4.21 2.32
CA PHE A 102 4.71 -5.32 1.61
C PHE A 102 4.40 -6.67 2.27
N ILE A 103 4.51 -6.79 3.59
CA ILE A 103 4.16 -8.02 4.32
C ILE A 103 2.67 -8.34 4.11
N GLY A 104 1.79 -7.35 4.26
CA GLY A 104 0.36 -7.53 4.00
C GLY A 104 0.06 -7.99 2.57
N TYR A 105 0.78 -7.46 1.58
CA TYR A 105 0.67 -7.89 0.19
C TYR A 105 1.15 -9.33 -0.02
N VAL A 106 2.26 -9.74 0.59
CA VAL A 106 2.77 -11.13 0.49
C VAL A 106 1.79 -12.12 1.12
N LEU A 107 1.21 -11.79 2.28
CA LEU A 107 0.17 -12.62 2.90
C LEU A 107 -1.08 -12.72 2.02
N LEU A 108 -1.48 -11.61 1.38
CA LEU A 108 -2.59 -11.61 0.43
C LEU A 108 -2.28 -12.47 -0.80
N ALA A 109 -1.06 -12.43 -1.34
CA ALA A 109 -0.63 -13.29 -2.44
C ALA A 109 -0.72 -14.77 -2.07
N GLY A 110 -0.28 -15.14 -0.87
CA GLY A 110 -0.44 -16.48 -0.31
C GLY A 110 -1.92 -16.89 -0.22
N TYR A 111 -2.76 -16.00 0.29
CA TYR A 111 -4.21 -16.27 0.37
C TYR A 111 -4.87 -16.43 -1.00
N VAL A 112 -4.53 -15.61 -1.99
CA VAL A 112 -5.06 -15.71 -3.35
C VAL A 112 -4.57 -16.99 -4.03
N GLY A 113 -3.32 -17.38 -3.82
CA GLY A 113 -2.73 -18.58 -4.42
C GLY A 113 -3.30 -19.90 -3.89
N THR A 114 -3.98 -19.88 -2.74
CA THR A 114 -4.63 -21.06 -2.13
C THR A 114 -6.12 -21.19 -2.49
N ARG A 115 -6.66 -20.29 -3.29
CA ARG A 115 -8.05 -20.26 -3.73
C ARG A 115 -8.20 -20.74 -5.14
#